data_6958d355b6406f234731bf9501c4dc3a
#
_entry.id   6958d355b6406f234731bf9501c4dc3a
#
_cell.length_a   1.000
_cell.length_b   1.000
_cell.length_c   1.000
_cell.angle_alpha   90.00
_cell.angle_beta   90.00
_cell.angle_gamma   90.00
#
_symmetry.space_group_name_H-M   'P 1'
#
loop_
_entity.id
_entity.type
_entity.pdbx_description
1 polymer ?
#
loop_
_entity_poly.entity_id
_entity_poly.type
_entity_poly.pdbx_seq_one_letter_code
_entity_poly.pdbx_strand_id
1 'polypeptide(L)'
;MAATPQEIYQRYLWATLTQNADAVAEMFTVDGVLQSPLVRAGQAFPRHLEGREAIRTGLAEYYHRWAGDQRQAGLAGLTVNEEKSRSVVHTTADPDVFLVEIDPAFDSSDGIRIVSLLKIFRMRDGEIVLLRDYFSPDLVT
;
A
#
# COMPACT_ATOMS: atom_id res chain seq x y z
N MET A 1 12.21 22.21 0.40
CA MET A 1 11.24 21.98 -0.68
C MET A 1 10.35 20.79 -0.32
N ALA A 2 9.06 20.96 -0.48
CA ALA A 2 8.11 19.87 -0.22
C ALA A 2 8.23 18.79 -1.30
N ALA A 3 8.10 17.54 -0.90
CA ALA A 3 8.07 16.43 -1.85
C ALA A 3 6.79 16.49 -2.70
N THR A 4 6.91 16.12 -3.95
CA THR A 4 5.75 16.03 -4.86
C THR A 4 4.93 14.78 -4.55
N PRO A 5 3.64 14.73 -4.96
CA PRO A 5 2.85 13.50 -4.83
C PRO A 5 3.53 12.27 -5.44
N GLN A 6 4.17 12.43 -6.60
CA GLN A 6 4.91 11.35 -7.25
C GLN A 6 6.05 10.84 -6.37
N GLU A 7 6.83 11.75 -5.77
CA GLU A 7 7.93 11.37 -4.87
C GLU A 7 7.43 10.69 -3.60
N ILE A 8 6.31 11.18 -3.04
CA ILE A 8 5.69 10.57 -1.86
C ILE A 8 5.26 9.14 -2.17
N TYR A 9 4.56 8.95 -3.29
CA TYR A 9 4.11 7.62 -3.69
C TYR A 9 5.30 6.67 -3.93
N GLN A 10 6.34 7.14 -4.62
CA GLN A 10 7.51 6.31 -4.89
C GLN A 10 8.22 5.88 -3.60
N ARG A 11 8.32 6.79 -2.64
CA ARG A 11 8.89 6.49 -1.32
C ARG A 11 8.05 5.45 -0.57
N TYR A 12 6.73 5.62 -0.62
CA TYR A 12 5.80 4.67 0.00
C TYR A 12 5.91 3.29 -0.65
N LEU A 13 5.90 3.26 -1.98
CA LEU A 13 6.02 2.02 -2.74
C LEU A 13 7.31 1.27 -2.39
N TRP A 14 8.43 1.98 -2.34
CA TRP A 14 9.71 1.36 -2.00
C TRP A 14 9.68 0.79 -0.58
N ALA A 15 9.12 1.52 0.36
CA ALA A 15 9.02 1.06 1.75
C ALA A 15 8.17 -0.20 1.87
N THR A 16 7.06 -0.29 1.12
CA THR A 16 6.19 -1.48 1.14
C THR A 16 6.80 -2.66 0.40
N LEU A 17 7.45 -2.43 -0.75
CA LEU A 17 8.11 -3.50 -1.51
C LEU A 17 9.27 -4.12 -0.74
N THR A 18 9.98 -3.33 0.06
CA THR A 18 11.05 -3.82 0.91
C THR A 18 10.57 -4.32 2.27
N GLN A 19 9.26 -4.30 2.50
CA GLN A 19 8.64 -4.72 3.75
C GLN A 19 9.24 -4.02 4.98
N ASN A 20 9.48 -2.73 4.84
CA ASN A 20 10.09 -1.90 5.88
C ASN A 20 8.99 -1.16 6.65
N ALA A 21 8.48 -1.79 7.71
CA ALA A 21 7.39 -1.21 8.51
C ALA A 21 7.79 0.11 9.16
N ASP A 22 9.05 0.25 9.58
CA ASP A 22 9.56 1.50 10.15
C ASP A 22 9.50 2.64 9.12
N ALA A 23 9.97 2.38 7.91
CA ALA A 23 9.96 3.39 6.84
C ALA A 23 8.54 3.81 6.48
N VAL A 24 7.61 2.86 6.44
CA VAL A 24 6.19 3.17 6.18
C VAL A 24 5.64 4.05 7.31
N ALA A 25 5.82 3.64 8.55
CA ALA A 25 5.29 4.37 9.72
C ALA A 25 5.83 5.79 9.80
N GLU A 26 7.12 5.99 9.49
CA GLU A 26 7.74 7.31 9.55
C GLU A 26 7.18 8.28 8.51
N MET A 27 6.47 7.81 7.49
CA MET A 27 5.81 8.67 6.51
C MET A 27 4.51 9.25 7.03
N PHE A 28 3.97 8.73 8.13
CA PHE A 28 2.69 9.17 8.72
C PHE A 28 2.90 10.20 9.82
N THR A 29 1.88 11.03 10.05
CA THR A 29 1.84 11.86 11.26
C THR A 29 1.72 10.95 12.49
N VAL A 30 2.00 11.50 13.68
CA VAL A 30 1.91 10.72 14.93
C VAL A 30 0.51 10.12 15.12
N ASP A 31 -0.52 10.84 14.69
CA ASP A 31 -1.92 10.42 14.75
C ASP A 31 -2.46 9.92 13.41
N GLY A 32 -1.58 9.64 12.45
CA GLY A 32 -1.96 9.19 11.12
C GLY A 32 -2.70 7.86 11.11
N VAL A 33 -3.50 7.67 10.08
CA VAL A 33 -4.39 6.50 9.97
C VAL A 33 -4.14 5.78 8.64
N LEU A 34 -4.03 4.47 8.71
CA LEU A 34 -4.00 3.59 7.55
C LEU A 34 -5.27 2.75 7.54
N GLN A 35 -6.03 2.84 6.45
CA GLN A 35 -7.27 2.09 6.28
C GLN A 35 -7.20 1.24 5.01
N SER A 36 -7.74 0.03 5.12
CA SER A 36 -7.96 -0.84 3.96
C SER A 36 -9.43 -1.27 4.00
N PRO A 37 -10.34 -0.42 3.49
CA PRO A 37 -11.78 -0.56 3.76
C PRO A 37 -12.42 -1.85 3.23
N LEU A 38 -11.83 -2.48 2.21
CA LEU A 38 -12.38 -3.70 1.62
C LEU A 38 -11.91 -4.98 2.33
N VAL A 39 -10.89 -4.88 3.19
CA VAL A 39 -10.42 -6.02 3.97
C VAL A 39 -11.51 -6.46 4.94
N ARG A 40 -11.76 -7.77 4.99
CA ARG A 40 -12.79 -8.36 5.86
C ARG A 40 -12.22 -8.72 7.22
N ALA A 41 -13.10 -8.81 8.20
CA ALA A 41 -12.71 -9.29 9.53
C ALA A 41 -12.09 -10.67 9.42
N GLY A 42 -10.99 -10.90 10.16
CA GLY A 42 -10.30 -12.19 10.16
C GLY A 42 -9.25 -12.37 9.06
N GLN A 43 -9.17 -11.45 8.11
CA GLN A 43 -8.10 -11.49 7.10
C GLN A 43 -6.78 -11.01 7.69
N ALA A 44 -5.67 -11.47 7.09
CA ALA A 44 -4.33 -11.20 7.62
C ALA A 44 -3.93 -9.73 7.56
N PHE A 45 -4.36 -9.00 6.52
CA PHE A 45 -4.01 -7.59 6.37
C PHE A 45 -4.85 -6.72 7.31
N PRO A 46 -4.24 -5.74 8.00
CA PRO A 46 -4.98 -4.88 8.92
C PRO A 46 -5.97 -3.97 8.17
N ARG A 47 -7.20 -3.93 8.69
CA ARG A 47 -8.26 -3.11 8.09
C ARG A 47 -8.19 -1.65 8.51
N HIS A 48 -7.73 -1.39 9.74
CA HIS A 48 -7.66 -0.04 10.30
C HIS A 48 -6.56 0.02 11.35
N LEU A 49 -5.60 0.90 11.14
CA LEU A 49 -4.52 1.16 12.09
C LEU A 49 -4.49 2.65 12.38
N GLU A 50 -4.64 3.02 13.63
CA GLU A 50 -4.71 4.41 14.07
C GLU A 50 -3.48 4.77 14.89
N GLY A 51 -2.72 5.73 14.37
CA GLY A 51 -1.49 6.21 14.96
C GLY A 51 -0.25 5.57 14.35
N ARG A 52 0.84 6.34 14.29
CA ARG A 52 2.11 5.91 13.68
C ARG A 52 2.62 4.59 14.29
N GLU A 53 2.55 4.46 15.62
CA GLU A 53 3.08 3.27 16.28
C GLU A 53 2.21 2.04 16.04
N ALA A 54 0.88 2.20 15.94
CA ALA A 54 -0.01 1.11 15.56
C ALA A 54 0.25 0.66 14.11
N ILE A 55 0.54 1.62 13.22
CA ILE A 55 0.91 1.33 11.83
C ILE A 55 2.22 0.54 11.79
N ARG A 56 3.22 0.97 12.55
CA ARG A 56 4.52 0.29 12.64
C ARG A 56 4.34 -1.16 13.10
N THR A 57 3.65 -1.34 14.21
CA THR A 57 3.45 -2.67 14.82
C THR A 57 2.59 -3.57 13.92
N GLY A 58 1.47 -3.04 13.42
CA GLY A 58 0.55 -3.83 12.59
C GLY A 58 1.17 -4.28 11.28
N LEU A 59 1.92 -3.41 10.62
CA LEU A 59 2.61 -3.78 9.38
C LEU A 59 3.78 -4.71 9.65
N ALA A 60 4.53 -4.51 10.74
CA ALA A 60 5.63 -5.41 11.11
C ALA A 60 5.11 -6.83 11.34
N GLU A 61 3.98 -6.98 12.03
CA GLU A 61 3.33 -8.28 12.24
C GLU A 61 2.91 -8.91 10.92
N TYR A 62 2.29 -8.13 10.04
CA TYR A 62 1.86 -8.61 8.74
C TYR A 62 3.05 -9.07 7.90
N TYR A 63 4.10 -8.28 7.82
CA TYR A 63 5.29 -8.62 7.04
C TYR A 63 6.02 -9.84 7.62
N HIS A 64 6.09 -9.94 8.93
CA HIS A 64 6.72 -11.10 9.60
C HIS A 64 5.97 -12.39 9.29
N ARG A 65 4.63 -12.34 9.35
CA ARG A 65 3.77 -13.48 9.06
C ARG A 65 3.91 -13.91 7.59
N TRP A 66 4.01 -12.92 6.70
CA TRP A 66 4.14 -13.14 5.28
C TRP A 66 5.54 -13.64 4.87
N ALA A 67 6.59 -13.20 5.55
CA ALA A 67 7.94 -13.71 5.31
C ALA A 67 8.07 -15.19 5.67
N GLY A 68 7.30 -15.66 6.66
CA GLY A 68 7.27 -17.08 7.05
C GLY A 68 6.41 -17.94 6.13
N ASP A 69 5.39 -17.35 5.54
CA ASP A 69 4.51 -18.02 4.57
C ASP A 69 4.57 -17.25 3.25
N GLN A 70 5.37 -17.72 2.31
CA GLN A 70 5.59 -17.06 1.02
C GLN A 70 4.36 -17.12 0.09
N ARG A 71 3.19 -17.46 0.62
CA ARG A 71 1.97 -17.57 -0.14
C ARG A 71 0.96 -16.52 0.25
N GLN A 72 0.93 -15.42 -0.47
CA GLN A 72 -0.31 -14.67 -0.55
C GLN A 72 -1.24 -15.47 -1.46
N ALA A 73 -2.38 -15.86 -0.95
CA ALA A 73 -3.29 -16.78 -1.65
C ALA A 73 -3.63 -16.33 -3.08
N GLY A 74 -3.87 -15.04 -3.28
CA GLY A 74 -4.20 -14.49 -4.60
C GLY A 74 -3.00 -14.27 -5.52
N LEU A 75 -1.77 -14.28 -4.97
CA LEU A 75 -0.54 -13.94 -5.71
C LEU A 75 0.48 -15.08 -5.71
N ALA A 76 0.14 -16.25 -5.17
CA ALA A 76 1.02 -17.41 -5.12
C ALA A 76 1.45 -17.83 -6.54
N GLY A 77 2.75 -18.01 -6.73
CA GLY A 77 3.30 -18.43 -8.03
C GLY A 77 3.35 -17.32 -9.08
N LEU A 78 3.05 -16.07 -8.71
CA LEU A 78 3.10 -14.93 -9.63
C LEU A 78 4.39 -14.14 -9.43
N THR A 79 4.92 -13.60 -10.51
CA THR A 79 6.11 -12.74 -10.52
C THR A 79 5.73 -11.37 -11.06
N VAL A 80 6.16 -10.31 -10.39
CA VAL A 80 5.87 -8.94 -10.83
C VAL A 80 6.53 -8.68 -12.19
N ASN A 81 5.73 -8.20 -13.14
CA ASN A 81 6.19 -7.75 -14.45
C ASN A 81 6.21 -6.21 -14.44
N GLU A 82 7.38 -5.63 -14.21
CA GLU A 82 7.52 -4.17 -14.09
C GLU A 82 7.19 -3.44 -15.39
N GLU A 83 7.53 -4.01 -16.54
CA GLU A 83 7.27 -3.38 -17.84
C GLU A 83 5.77 -3.21 -18.12
N LYS A 84 4.96 -4.15 -17.67
CA LYS A 84 3.51 -4.13 -17.88
C LYS A 84 2.75 -3.49 -16.74
N SER A 85 3.41 -3.25 -15.61
CA SER A 85 2.81 -2.56 -14.47
C SER A 85 2.72 -1.07 -14.74
N ARG A 86 1.63 -0.45 -14.28
CA ARG A 86 1.37 0.98 -14.48
C ARG A 86 0.93 1.63 -13.18
N SER A 87 1.31 2.89 -13.03
CA SER A 87 0.77 3.73 -11.96
C SER A 87 0.58 5.15 -12.48
N VAL A 88 -0.51 5.79 -12.05
CA VAL A 88 -0.82 7.17 -12.43
C VAL A 88 -1.20 7.94 -11.18
N VAL A 89 -0.49 9.05 -10.93
CA VAL A 89 -0.80 9.94 -9.82
C VAL A 89 -1.78 11.00 -10.30
N HIS A 90 -2.88 11.18 -9.58
CA HIS A 90 -3.89 12.20 -9.83
C HIS A 90 -3.91 13.20 -8.70
N THR A 91 -3.73 14.47 -9.02
CA THR A 91 -3.96 15.55 -8.06
C THR A 91 -5.45 15.86 -8.02
N THR A 92 -5.92 16.46 -6.91
CA THR A 92 -7.32 16.83 -6.74
C THR A 92 -7.45 18.33 -6.54
N ALA A 93 -8.67 18.81 -6.43
CA ALA A 93 -8.96 20.21 -6.10
C ALA A 93 -8.43 20.59 -4.71
N ASP A 94 -8.27 19.62 -3.81
CA ASP A 94 -7.64 19.82 -2.52
C ASP A 94 -6.13 19.57 -2.67
N PRO A 95 -5.26 20.58 -2.44
CA PRO A 95 -3.82 20.41 -2.63
C PRO A 95 -3.19 19.40 -1.67
N ASP A 96 -3.89 19.03 -0.59
CA ASP A 96 -3.41 18.07 0.38
C ASP A 96 -3.87 16.64 0.09
N VAL A 97 -4.62 16.43 -0.98
CA VAL A 97 -5.15 15.11 -1.34
C VAL A 97 -4.73 14.72 -2.75
N PHE A 98 -4.15 13.53 -2.90
CA PHE A 98 -3.89 12.96 -4.20
C PHE A 98 -4.25 11.47 -4.21
N LEU A 99 -4.50 10.95 -5.42
CA LEU A 99 -4.85 9.56 -5.65
C LEU A 99 -3.80 8.90 -6.54
N VAL A 100 -3.62 7.60 -6.37
CA VAL A 100 -2.76 6.82 -7.27
C VAL A 100 -3.56 5.61 -7.76
N GLU A 101 -3.72 5.55 -9.08
CA GLU A 101 -4.21 4.34 -9.73
C GLU A 101 -3.02 3.43 -9.96
N ILE A 102 -3.11 2.18 -9.56
CA ILE A 102 -2.01 1.23 -9.66
C ILE A 102 -2.54 -0.03 -10.32
N ASP A 103 -1.93 -0.40 -11.44
CA ASP A 103 -2.25 -1.63 -12.16
C ASP A 103 -0.98 -2.49 -12.21
N PRO A 104 -0.64 -3.19 -11.12
CA PRO A 104 0.48 -4.13 -11.14
C PRO A 104 0.15 -5.30 -12.04
N ALA A 105 1.11 -5.67 -12.86
CA ALA A 105 1.02 -6.84 -13.74
C ALA A 105 1.90 -7.95 -13.19
N PHE A 106 1.38 -9.16 -13.26
CA PHE A 106 2.10 -10.35 -12.79
C PHE A 106 2.17 -11.40 -13.91
N ASP A 107 3.34 -11.98 -14.07
CA ASP A 107 3.51 -13.13 -14.96
C ASP A 107 3.06 -14.40 -14.23
N SER A 108 2.33 -15.24 -14.95
CA SER A 108 1.92 -16.57 -14.46
C SER A 108 2.07 -17.59 -15.58
N SER A 109 1.89 -18.86 -15.24
CA SER A 109 1.91 -19.96 -16.23
C SER A 109 0.82 -19.78 -17.30
N ASP A 110 -0.26 -19.05 -16.98
CA ASP A 110 -1.40 -18.85 -17.88
C ASP A 110 -1.36 -17.52 -18.63
N GLY A 111 -0.28 -16.72 -18.45
CA GLY A 111 -0.14 -15.42 -19.09
C GLY A 111 0.02 -14.28 -18.07
N ILE A 112 -0.33 -13.08 -18.49
CA ILE A 112 -0.20 -11.88 -17.64
C ILE A 112 -1.52 -11.63 -16.90
N ARG A 113 -1.43 -11.44 -15.59
CA ARG A 113 -2.56 -11.06 -14.76
C ARG A 113 -2.37 -9.63 -14.28
N ILE A 114 -3.35 -8.78 -14.53
CA ILE A 114 -3.34 -7.39 -14.05
C ILE A 114 -4.31 -7.26 -12.89
N VAL A 115 -3.85 -6.63 -11.81
CA VAL A 115 -4.64 -6.33 -10.62
C VAL A 115 -4.79 -4.83 -10.55
N SER A 116 -5.97 -4.32 -10.17
CA SER A 116 -6.21 -2.88 -10.06
C SER A 116 -6.33 -2.47 -8.60
N LEU A 117 -5.55 -1.48 -8.22
CA LEU A 117 -5.51 -0.94 -6.86
C LEU A 117 -5.68 0.58 -6.92
N LEU A 118 -6.23 1.14 -5.85
CA LEU A 118 -6.36 2.59 -5.69
C LEU A 118 -5.93 3.00 -4.30
N LYS A 119 -5.06 4.00 -4.21
CA LYS A 119 -4.66 4.59 -2.93
C LYS A 119 -5.06 6.06 -2.90
N ILE A 120 -5.64 6.48 -1.79
CA ILE A 120 -5.97 7.89 -1.54
C ILE A 120 -5.08 8.38 -0.40
N PHE A 121 -4.27 9.39 -0.68
CA PHE A 121 -3.36 10.00 0.29
C PHE A 121 -3.87 11.35 0.71
N ARG A 122 -4.01 11.57 2.01
CA ARG A 122 -4.28 12.88 2.60
C ARG A 122 -3.06 13.31 3.39
N MET A 123 -2.54 14.49 3.07
CA MET A 123 -1.25 14.98 3.56
C MET A 123 -1.41 16.17 4.50
N ARG A 124 -0.43 16.36 5.37
CA ARG A 124 -0.25 17.56 6.16
C ARG A 124 1.24 17.75 6.44
N ASP A 125 1.80 18.89 5.99
CA ASP A 125 3.21 19.23 6.19
C ASP A 125 4.18 18.12 5.75
N GLY A 126 3.89 17.50 4.61
CA GLY A 126 4.75 16.46 4.05
C GLY A 126 4.58 15.07 4.64
N GLU A 127 3.68 14.90 5.59
CA GLU A 127 3.39 13.62 6.22
C GLU A 127 1.98 13.15 5.90
N ILE A 128 1.76 11.83 5.93
CA ILE A 128 0.45 11.24 5.64
C ILE A 128 -0.43 11.29 6.88
N VAL A 129 -1.58 11.96 6.76
CA VAL A 129 -2.59 12.00 7.81
C VAL A 129 -3.52 10.81 7.70
N LEU A 130 -3.87 10.44 6.47
CA LEU A 130 -4.76 9.33 6.19
C LEU A 130 -4.37 8.71 4.86
N LEU A 131 -4.20 7.40 4.85
CA LEU A 131 -4.05 6.62 3.62
C LEU A 131 -5.17 5.60 3.58
N ARG A 132 -5.96 5.64 2.51
CA ARG A 132 -6.95 4.61 2.21
C ARG A 132 -6.45 3.76 1.07
N ASP A 133 -6.31 2.48 1.32
CA ASP A 133 -5.76 1.51 0.38
C ASP A 133 -6.89 0.58 -0.07
N TYR A 134 -7.33 0.75 -1.32
CA TYR A 134 -8.41 -0.04 -1.90
C TYR A 134 -7.82 -1.12 -2.80
N PHE A 135 -8.02 -2.36 -2.43
CA PHE A 135 -7.63 -3.52 -3.22
C PHE A 135 -8.61 -4.66 -2.96
N SER A 136 -8.64 -5.63 -3.86
CA SER A 136 -9.51 -6.80 -3.67
C SER A 136 -9.09 -7.54 -2.40
N PRO A 137 -10.04 -7.82 -1.49
CA PRO A 137 -9.71 -8.53 -0.25
C PRO A 137 -9.19 -9.94 -0.50
N ASP A 138 -9.42 -10.50 -1.68
CA ASP A 138 -8.93 -11.83 -2.04
C ASP A 138 -7.40 -11.87 -2.22
N LEU A 139 -6.74 -10.70 -2.33
CA LEU A 139 -5.29 -10.63 -2.45
C LEU A 139 -4.55 -10.89 -1.13
N VAL A 140 -5.26 -10.84 0.00
CA VAL A 140 -4.66 -10.91 1.35
C VAL A 140 -5.29 -12.00 2.22
N THR A 141 -5.88 -12.98 1.61
CA THR A 141 -6.49 -14.12 2.34
C THR A 141 -5.47 -15.13 2.83
#